data_1cb2f21ef392427e427a4d212adf07f0
#
_entry.id   1cb2f21ef392427e427a4d212adf07f0
#
_cell.length_a   1.000
_cell.length_b   1.000
_cell.length_c   1.000
_cell.angle_alpha   90.00
_cell.angle_beta   90.00
_cell.angle_gamma   90.00
#
_symmetry.space_group_name_H-M   'P 1'
#
loop_
_entity.id
_entity.type
_entity.pdbx_description
1 polymer ?
#
loop_
_entity_poly.entity_id
_entity_poly.type
_entity_poly.pdbx_seq_one_letter_code
_entity_poly.pdbx_strand_id
1 'polypeptide(L)'
;KLSLKDRVIKKMSTKLIVSEIVLNQVIAHQFNSAHDALKNNNSVEISGYGKFLFNKKKAKTKVKSLEKVKESYEKILTEDDISLKRSNFIKSKLSSINLTLNSLKPKIKEDETI
;
A
#
# COMPACT_ATOMS: atom_id res chain seq x y z
N LYS A 1 5.20 0.33 -26.79
CA LYS A 1 6.30 -0.18 -25.99
C LYS A 1 5.77 -0.98 -24.81
N LEU A 2 6.04 -2.28 -24.77
CA LEU A 2 5.55 -3.15 -23.71
C LEU A 2 6.35 -2.97 -22.41
N SER A 3 5.65 -3.08 -21.28
CA SER A 3 6.32 -3.09 -19.97
C SER A 3 7.18 -4.36 -19.85
N LEU A 4 8.11 -4.34 -18.89
CA LEU A 4 8.92 -5.54 -18.60
C LEU A 4 8.04 -6.74 -18.24
N LYS A 5 7.00 -6.52 -17.42
CA LYS A 5 6.01 -7.55 -17.05
C LYS A 5 5.35 -8.16 -18.30
N ASP A 6 4.87 -7.31 -19.20
CA ASP A 6 4.18 -7.78 -20.41
C ASP A 6 5.11 -8.55 -21.35
N ARG A 7 6.37 -8.11 -21.47
CA ARG A 7 7.38 -8.84 -22.27
C ARG A 7 7.66 -10.21 -21.70
N VAL A 8 7.79 -10.33 -20.38
CA VAL A 8 8.03 -11.61 -19.70
C VAL A 8 6.83 -12.54 -19.89
N ILE A 9 5.61 -12.02 -19.74
CA ILE A 9 4.39 -12.82 -19.91
C ILE A 9 4.29 -13.36 -21.34
N LYS A 10 4.57 -12.56 -22.35
CA LYS A 10 4.56 -13.01 -23.75
C LYS A 10 5.60 -14.10 -24.00
N LYS A 11 6.81 -13.91 -23.50
CA LYS A 11 7.89 -14.88 -23.64
C LYS A 11 7.56 -16.21 -22.95
N MET A 12 7.03 -16.16 -21.73
CA MET A 12 6.62 -17.34 -20.99
C MET A 12 5.41 -18.04 -21.58
N SER A 13 4.45 -17.28 -22.11
CA SER A 13 3.27 -17.82 -22.79
C SER A 13 3.69 -18.71 -23.97
N THR A 14 4.63 -18.24 -24.80
CA THR A 14 5.16 -19.00 -25.92
C THR A 14 5.92 -20.25 -25.44
N LYS A 15 6.74 -20.10 -24.41
CA LYS A 15 7.59 -21.16 -23.89
C LYS A 15 6.80 -22.29 -23.20
N LEU A 16 5.76 -21.94 -22.43
CA LEU A 16 4.96 -22.88 -21.66
C LEU A 16 3.67 -23.33 -22.34
N ILE A 17 3.36 -22.77 -23.50
CA ILE A 17 2.12 -23.02 -24.23
C ILE A 17 0.89 -22.75 -23.35
N VAL A 18 0.90 -21.61 -22.64
CA VAL A 18 -0.18 -21.16 -21.75
C VAL A 18 -0.62 -19.81 -22.23
N SER A 19 -1.92 -19.48 -22.17
CA SER A 19 -2.41 -18.19 -22.63
C SER A 19 -1.87 -17.05 -21.76
N GLU A 20 -1.67 -15.87 -22.38
CA GLU A 20 -1.21 -14.66 -21.68
C GLU A 20 -2.20 -14.24 -20.60
N ILE A 21 -3.50 -14.46 -20.82
CA ILE A 21 -4.56 -14.14 -19.86
C ILE A 21 -4.38 -14.97 -18.58
N VAL A 22 -4.15 -16.27 -18.72
CA VAL A 22 -3.93 -17.17 -17.59
C VAL A 22 -2.68 -16.78 -16.81
N LEU A 23 -1.57 -16.50 -17.51
CA LEU A 23 -0.32 -16.06 -16.86
C LEU A 23 -0.52 -14.75 -16.11
N ASN A 24 -1.24 -13.80 -16.68
CA ASN A 24 -1.56 -12.52 -16.03
C ASN A 24 -2.34 -12.77 -14.73
N GLN A 25 -3.33 -13.66 -14.76
CA GLN A 25 -4.13 -14.01 -13.59
C GLN A 25 -3.28 -14.67 -12.50
N VAL A 26 -2.38 -15.57 -12.85
CA VAL A 26 -1.49 -16.24 -11.90
C VAL A 26 -0.56 -15.24 -11.22
N ILE A 27 0.08 -14.37 -12.00
CA ILE A 27 0.99 -13.34 -11.48
C ILE A 27 0.24 -12.37 -10.58
N ALA A 28 -0.92 -11.89 -11.01
CA ALA A 28 -1.75 -10.98 -10.23
C ALA A 28 -2.18 -11.63 -8.91
N HIS A 29 -2.57 -12.91 -8.93
CA HIS A 29 -2.95 -13.64 -7.73
C HIS A 29 -1.80 -13.73 -6.73
N GLN A 30 -0.59 -14.05 -7.19
CA GLN A 30 0.59 -14.14 -6.33
C GLN A 30 0.89 -12.82 -5.62
N PHE A 31 0.91 -11.71 -6.36
CA PHE A 31 1.21 -10.40 -5.79
C PHE A 31 0.08 -9.87 -4.91
N ASN A 32 -1.17 -10.12 -5.26
CA ASN A 32 -2.31 -9.73 -4.42
C ASN A 32 -2.32 -10.53 -3.12
N SER A 33 -2.01 -11.81 -3.16
CA SER A 33 -1.91 -12.64 -1.96
C SER A 33 -0.78 -12.18 -1.05
N ALA A 34 0.38 -11.81 -1.61
CA ALA A 34 1.50 -11.25 -0.86
C ALA A 34 1.11 -9.91 -0.22
N HIS A 35 0.43 -9.05 -0.95
CA HIS A 35 -0.06 -7.78 -0.45
C HIS A 35 -1.01 -7.97 0.74
N ASP A 36 -1.94 -8.92 0.65
CA ASP A 36 -2.86 -9.22 1.73
C ASP A 36 -2.14 -9.82 2.95
N ALA A 37 -1.16 -10.69 2.72
CA ALA A 37 -0.35 -11.27 3.79
C ALA A 37 0.46 -10.21 4.54
N LEU A 38 0.96 -9.17 3.85
CA LEU A 38 1.72 -8.08 4.46
C LEU A 38 0.88 -7.21 5.41
N LYS A 39 -0.44 -7.26 5.32
CA LYS A 39 -1.31 -6.55 6.27
C LYS A 39 -1.16 -7.10 7.69
N ASN A 40 -0.90 -8.40 7.82
CA ASN A 40 -0.85 -9.08 9.11
C ASN A 40 0.57 -9.56 9.49
N ASN A 41 1.52 -9.49 8.57
CA ASN A 41 2.88 -9.98 8.76
C ASN A 41 3.90 -8.92 8.34
N ASN A 42 5.06 -8.89 8.97
CA ASN A 42 6.12 -7.94 8.64
C ASN A 42 7.03 -8.40 7.50
N SER A 43 6.90 -9.65 7.09
CA SER A 43 7.63 -10.16 5.93
C SER A 43 6.80 -11.22 5.22
N VAL A 44 6.93 -11.27 3.90
CA VAL A 44 6.30 -12.30 3.07
C VAL A 44 7.29 -12.72 1.99
N GLU A 45 7.46 -14.03 1.83
CA GLU A 45 8.33 -14.60 0.80
C GLU A 45 7.50 -15.19 -0.32
N ILE A 46 7.85 -14.84 -1.57
CA ILE A 46 7.31 -15.50 -2.75
C ILE A 46 8.41 -16.42 -3.29
N SER A 47 8.14 -17.71 -3.25
CA SER A 47 9.10 -18.73 -3.68
C SER A 47 9.61 -18.46 -5.10
N GLY A 48 10.92 -18.46 -5.27
CA GLY A 48 11.57 -18.20 -6.55
C GLY A 48 11.65 -16.74 -6.97
N TYR A 49 10.98 -15.84 -6.26
CA TYR A 49 10.96 -14.40 -6.59
C TYR A 49 11.77 -13.56 -5.60
N GLY A 50 11.47 -13.69 -4.32
CA GLY A 50 12.13 -12.91 -3.29
C GLY A 50 11.28 -12.70 -2.05
N LYS A 51 11.74 -11.82 -1.20
CA LYS A 51 11.14 -11.54 0.09
C LYS A 51 10.74 -10.07 0.18
N PHE A 52 9.50 -9.82 0.58
CA PHE A 52 9.02 -8.47 0.88
C PHE A 52 9.15 -8.22 2.38
N LEU A 53 9.85 -7.15 2.74
CA LEU A 53 10.07 -6.77 4.13
C LEU A 53 9.37 -5.46 4.44
N PHE A 54 8.73 -5.39 5.61
CA PHE A 54 8.19 -4.14 6.11
C PHE A 54 9.34 -3.22 6.54
N ASN A 55 9.43 -2.05 5.94
CA ASN A 55 10.49 -1.08 6.25
C ASN A 55 10.04 -0.13 7.35
N LYS A 56 10.50 -0.39 8.57
CA LYS A 56 10.16 0.41 9.75
C LYS A 56 10.57 1.87 9.67
N LYS A 57 11.76 2.16 9.15
CA LYS A 57 12.25 3.54 9.02
C LYS A 57 11.32 4.36 8.13
N LYS A 58 10.97 3.81 6.97
CA LYS A 58 10.05 4.45 6.05
C LYS A 58 8.66 4.60 6.65
N ALA A 59 8.20 3.58 7.38
CA ALA A 59 6.90 3.62 8.05
C ALA A 59 6.85 4.71 9.11
N LYS A 60 7.88 4.83 9.95
CA LYS A 60 7.97 5.89 10.96
C LYS A 60 7.99 7.28 10.34
N THR A 61 8.75 7.48 9.27
CA THR A 61 8.78 8.73 8.52
C THR A 61 7.40 9.05 7.93
N LYS A 62 6.74 8.05 7.36
CA LYS A 62 5.40 8.20 6.78
C LYS A 62 4.37 8.57 7.85
N VAL A 63 4.42 7.95 9.02
CA VAL A 63 3.53 8.26 10.15
C VAL A 63 3.70 9.72 10.59
N LYS A 64 4.95 10.17 10.77
CA LYS A 64 5.22 11.57 11.13
C LYS A 64 4.68 12.56 10.09
N SER A 65 4.91 12.26 8.82
CA SER A 65 4.42 13.08 7.71
C SER A 65 2.89 13.15 7.70
N LEU A 66 2.22 12.00 7.87
CA LEU A 66 0.76 11.92 7.90
C LEU A 66 0.15 12.63 9.11
N GLU A 67 0.81 12.56 10.26
CA GLU A 67 0.35 13.28 11.47
C GLU A 67 0.41 14.79 11.26
N LYS A 68 1.46 15.31 10.62
CA LYS A 68 1.57 16.73 10.27
C LYS A 68 0.46 17.17 9.31
N VAL A 69 0.21 16.37 8.28
CA VAL A 69 -0.86 16.64 7.31
C VAL A 69 -2.23 16.60 7.99
N LYS A 70 -2.43 15.63 8.88
CA LYS A 70 -3.65 15.50 9.67
C LYS A 70 -3.91 16.76 10.50
N GLU A 71 -2.90 17.25 11.24
CA GLU A 71 -2.99 18.51 11.99
C GLU A 71 -3.38 19.68 11.10
N SER A 72 -2.76 19.80 9.94
CA SER A 72 -3.05 20.86 8.99
C SER A 72 -4.50 20.82 8.53
N TYR A 73 -5.01 19.66 8.21
CA TYR A 73 -6.41 19.49 7.80
C TYR A 73 -7.39 19.77 8.94
N GLU A 74 -7.07 19.35 10.15
CA GLU A 74 -7.90 19.63 11.33
C GLU A 74 -7.99 21.13 11.60
N LYS A 75 -6.89 21.87 11.45
CA LYS A 75 -6.86 23.34 11.57
C LYS A 75 -7.75 24.00 10.53
N ILE A 76 -7.69 23.53 9.28
CA ILE A 76 -8.53 24.07 8.20
C ILE A 76 -10.01 23.84 8.50
N LEU A 77 -10.38 22.69 9.08
CA LEU A 77 -11.76 22.40 9.46
C LEU A 77 -12.29 23.31 10.57
N THR A 78 -11.42 23.91 11.38
CA THR A 78 -11.83 24.84 12.44
C THR A 78 -12.08 26.25 11.92
N GLU A 79 -11.73 26.55 10.66
CA GLU A 79 -11.99 27.87 10.05
C GLU A 79 -13.48 28.03 9.72
N ASP A 80 -14.03 29.22 10.03
CA ASP A 80 -15.46 29.49 9.88
C ASP A 80 -15.92 29.69 8.43
N ASP A 81 -15.00 29.98 7.52
CA ASP A 81 -15.30 30.36 6.12
C ASP A 81 -15.16 29.20 5.12
N ILE A 82 -15.16 27.95 5.56
CA ILE A 82 -14.97 26.81 4.67
C ILE A 82 -16.26 26.46 3.93
N SER A 83 -16.18 26.31 2.60
CA SER A 83 -17.29 25.81 1.80
C SER A 83 -17.59 24.35 2.16
N LEU A 84 -18.85 23.94 2.01
CA LEU A 84 -19.28 22.55 2.28
C LEU A 84 -18.48 21.55 1.44
N LYS A 85 -18.21 21.89 0.18
CA LYS A 85 -17.45 21.06 -0.75
C LYS A 85 -16.03 20.81 -0.27
N ARG A 86 -15.35 21.87 0.20
CA ARG A 86 -14.00 21.80 0.74
C ARG A 86 -13.96 21.01 2.06
N SER A 87 -14.93 21.24 2.93
CA SER A 87 -15.09 20.52 4.19
C SER A 87 -15.23 19.00 3.97
N ASN A 88 -16.08 18.61 3.02
CA ASN A 88 -16.29 17.21 2.69
C ASN A 88 -15.02 16.56 2.09
N PHE A 89 -14.29 17.29 1.25
CA PHE A 89 -13.01 16.84 0.70
C PHE A 89 -12.00 16.58 1.82
N ILE A 90 -11.86 17.52 2.76
CA ILE A 90 -10.91 17.40 3.88
C ILE A 90 -11.30 16.24 4.80
N LYS A 91 -12.58 16.07 5.11
CA LYS A 91 -13.07 14.94 5.92
C LYS A 91 -12.75 13.60 5.27
N SER A 92 -12.91 13.51 3.95
CA SER A 92 -12.54 12.31 3.19
C SER A 92 -11.04 12.02 3.28
N LYS A 93 -10.19 13.05 3.14
CA LYS A 93 -8.74 12.93 3.29
C LYS A 93 -8.34 12.51 4.70
N LEU A 94 -8.96 13.09 5.73
CA LEU A 94 -8.71 12.71 7.13
C LEU A 94 -9.08 11.27 7.40
N SER A 95 -10.20 10.79 6.87
CA SER A 95 -10.62 9.39 6.99
C SER A 95 -9.57 8.46 6.40
N SER A 96 -9.08 8.76 5.20
CA SER A 96 -8.04 7.99 4.52
C SER A 96 -6.73 7.98 5.32
N ILE A 97 -6.32 9.13 5.85
CA ILE A 97 -5.11 9.26 6.68
C ILE A 97 -5.24 8.43 7.95
N ASN A 98 -6.38 8.49 8.62
CA ASN A 98 -6.64 7.71 9.85
C ASN A 98 -6.58 6.20 9.59
N LEU A 99 -7.13 5.74 8.47
CA LEU A 99 -7.04 4.33 8.08
C LEU A 99 -5.59 3.89 7.89
N THR A 100 -4.80 4.71 7.22
CA THR A 100 -3.38 4.43 6.99
C THR A 100 -2.61 4.40 8.31
N LEU A 101 -2.83 5.37 9.19
CA LEU A 101 -2.20 5.43 10.52
C LEU A 101 -2.56 4.22 11.37
N ASN A 102 -3.82 3.82 11.38
CA ASN A 102 -4.30 2.65 12.13
C ASN A 102 -3.70 1.34 11.60
N SER A 103 -3.34 1.31 10.33
CA SER A 103 -2.68 0.17 9.69
C SER A 103 -1.18 0.11 10.02
N LEU A 104 -0.50 1.27 10.04
CA LEU A 104 0.95 1.35 10.22
C LEU A 104 1.39 1.29 11.68
N LYS A 105 0.70 1.98 12.58
CA LYS A 105 1.10 2.08 13.99
C LYS A 105 1.25 0.73 14.71
N PRO A 106 0.29 -0.22 14.57
CA PRO A 106 0.46 -1.53 15.20
C PRO A 106 1.68 -2.30 14.72
N LYS A 107 2.00 -2.22 13.43
CA LYS A 107 3.16 -2.90 12.85
C LYS A 107 4.49 -2.36 13.40
N ILE A 108 4.56 -1.06 13.63
CA ILE A 108 5.74 -0.41 14.21
C ILE A 108 5.91 -0.85 15.66
N LYS A 109 4.82 -0.93 16.43
CA LYS A 109 4.84 -1.32 17.84
C LYS A 109 5.20 -2.79 18.06
N GLU A 110 4.70 -3.71 17.21
CA GLU A 110 5.00 -5.14 17.33
C GLU A 110 6.50 -5.43 17.37
N ASP A 111 7.26 -4.68 16.59
CA ASP A 111 8.70 -4.86 16.54
C ASP A 111 9.45 -4.21 17.69
N GLU A 112 8.85 -3.23 18.37
CA GLU A 112 9.45 -2.56 19.54
C GLU A 112 9.30 -3.37 20.83
N THR A 113 8.38 -4.34 20.86
CA THR A 113 8.12 -5.19 22.02
C THR A 113 8.97 -6.48 22.04
N ILE A 114 9.78 -6.70 21.03
CA ILE A 114 10.74 -7.79 20.95
C ILE A 114 12.13 -7.23 21.27
#